data_56d58ea9a103e21f7532cf008a7de580
#
_entry.id   56d58ea9a103e21f7532cf008a7de580
#
_cell.length_a   1.000
_cell.length_b   1.000
_cell.length_c   1.000
_cell.angle_alpha   90.00
_cell.angle_beta   90.00
_cell.angle_gamma   90.00
#
_symmetry.space_group_name_H-M   'P 1'
#
loop_
_entity.id
_entity.type
_entity.pdbx_description
1 polymer ?
#
loop_
_entity_poly.entity_id
_entity_poly.type
_entity_poly.pdbx_seq_one_letter_code
_entity_poly.pdbx_strand_id
1 'polypeptide(L)'
;MRFPDSFKICTPSDCEIQVSRDFDAPRSLVFDAFTKPELVRRWLLGPPGWSMPVCEIDLRVAGSYRYVWRSEKDGSQMGIRGVFREITPVERLVATERFDDAWYPGEALDTTVFEERRGITRTTITILYESQEARDTARRSGMEQGMAAGYDRLETLPPTFTGEPT
;
A
#
# COMPACT_ATOMS: atom_id res chain seq x y z
N MET A 1 -5.97 14.74 14.09
CA MET A 1 -5.34 13.81 15.06
C MET A 1 -4.56 12.74 14.30
N ARG A 2 -3.53 12.23 14.88
CA ARG A 2 -2.67 11.22 14.25
C ARG A 2 -2.64 9.96 15.10
N PHE A 3 -2.52 8.80 14.43
CA PHE A 3 -2.56 7.50 15.10
C PHE A 3 -1.35 6.62 14.73
N PRO A 4 -0.09 7.10 14.92
CA PRO A 4 1.08 6.29 14.56
C PRO A 4 1.16 4.99 15.35
N ASP A 5 0.70 5.00 16.60
CA ASP A 5 0.71 3.81 17.46
C ASP A 5 -0.35 2.78 17.08
N SER A 6 -1.24 3.11 16.13
CA SER A 6 -2.23 2.17 15.60
C SER A 6 -1.65 1.22 14.54
N PHE A 7 -0.43 1.46 14.07
CA PHE A 7 0.23 0.56 13.13
C PHE A 7 0.44 -0.81 13.76
N LYS A 8 -0.11 -1.82 13.09
CA LYS A 8 0.02 -3.22 13.54
C LYS A 8 0.37 -4.10 12.37
N ILE A 9 1.27 -5.04 12.59
CA ILE A 9 1.61 -6.08 11.64
C ILE A 9 1.54 -7.43 12.34
N CYS A 10 0.90 -8.40 11.69
CA CYS A 10 0.76 -9.75 12.22
C CYS A 10 0.74 -10.77 11.08
N THR A 11 0.78 -12.04 11.44
CA THR A 11 0.74 -13.16 10.52
C THR A 11 -0.47 -14.05 10.87
N PRO A 12 -1.66 -13.73 10.29
CA PRO A 12 -2.89 -14.45 10.65
C PRO A 12 -2.93 -15.90 10.17
N SER A 13 -2.07 -16.28 9.21
CA SER A 13 -1.89 -17.66 8.76
C SER A 13 -0.45 -17.89 8.33
N ASP A 14 -0.12 -19.14 7.96
CA ASP A 14 1.24 -19.49 7.54
C ASP A 14 1.70 -18.76 6.27
N CYS A 15 0.76 -18.34 5.43
CA CYS A 15 1.05 -17.69 4.16
C CYS A 15 0.67 -16.21 4.12
N GLU A 16 0.21 -15.62 5.23
CA GLU A 16 -0.30 -14.26 5.23
C GLU A 16 0.51 -13.32 6.11
N ILE A 17 0.58 -12.07 5.65
CA ILE A 17 0.99 -10.92 6.46
C ILE A 17 -0.18 -9.94 6.44
N GLN A 18 -0.55 -9.39 7.60
CA GLN A 18 -1.61 -8.40 7.70
C GLN A 18 -1.09 -7.14 8.36
N VAL A 19 -1.36 -6.00 7.72
CA VAL A 19 -0.94 -4.68 8.21
C VAL A 19 -2.18 -3.80 8.35
N SER A 20 -2.32 -3.14 9.48
CA SER A 20 -3.43 -2.23 9.71
C SER A 20 -2.96 -0.92 10.33
N ARG A 21 -3.72 0.15 10.07
CA ARG A 21 -3.49 1.46 10.65
C ARG A 21 -4.75 2.31 10.58
N ASP A 22 -4.90 3.21 11.55
CA ASP A 22 -5.99 4.17 11.62
C ASP A 22 -5.53 5.55 11.11
N PHE A 23 -6.43 6.22 10.36
CA PHE A 23 -6.21 7.57 9.84
C PHE A 23 -7.39 8.46 10.22
N ASP A 24 -7.10 9.69 10.62
CA ASP A 24 -8.13 10.69 10.96
C ASP A 24 -8.67 11.36 9.69
N ALA A 25 -9.40 10.58 8.90
CA ALA A 25 -10.00 11.00 7.65
C ALA A 25 -11.13 10.05 7.27
N PRO A 26 -12.16 10.53 6.54
CA PRO A 26 -13.20 9.64 6.02
C PRO A 26 -12.62 8.68 4.99
N ARG A 27 -13.24 7.50 4.86
CA ARG A 27 -12.72 6.44 3.98
C ARG A 27 -12.65 6.83 2.50
N SER A 28 -13.51 7.74 2.05
CA SER A 28 -13.42 8.23 0.67
C SER A 28 -12.09 8.91 0.39
N LEU A 29 -11.58 9.71 1.33
CA LEU A 29 -10.29 10.38 1.21
C LEU A 29 -9.13 9.38 1.28
N VAL A 30 -9.22 8.42 2.19
CA VAL A 30 -8.19 7.39 2.34
C VAL A 30 -8.16 6.48 1.10
N PHE A 31 -9.33 6.09 0.59
CA PHE A 31 -9.43 5.32 -0.65
C PHE A 31 -8.79 6.08 -1.83
N ASP A 32 -9.06 7.37 -1.96
CA ASP A 32 -8.44 8.20 -3.00
C ASP A 32 -6.91 8.22 -2.85
N ALA A 33 -6.40 8.34 -1.64
CA ALA A 33 -4.96 8.34 -1.38
C ALA A 33 -4.29 7.03 -1.80
N PHE A 34 -5.02 5.92 -1.80
CA PHE A 34 -4.51 4.61 -2.20
C PHE A 34 -4.68 4.33 -3.70
N THR A 35 -5.51 5.10 -4.41
CA THR A 35 -5.91 4.76 -5.79
C THR A 35 -5.60 5.84 -6.82
N LYS A 36 -5.34 7.07 -6.41
CA LYS A 36 -4.99 8.16 -7.33
C LYS A 36 -3.47 8.29 -7.42
N PRO A 37 -2.86 8.13 -8.62
CA PRO A 37 -1.41 8.17 -8.78
C PRO A 37 -0.76 9.43 -8.21
N GLU A 38 -1.38 10.58 -8.40
CA GLU A 38 -0.87 11.86 -7.89
C GLU A 38 -0.80 11.91 -6.35
N LEU A 39 -1.63 11.12 -5.67
CA LEU A 39 -1.59 11.00 -4.22
C LEU A 39 -0.64 9.88 -3.78
N VAL A 40 -0.69 8.72 -4.43
CA VAL A 40 0.17 7.58 -4.11
C VAL A 40 1.65 7.98 -4.14
N ARG A 41 2.06 8.79 -5.11
CA ARG A 41 3.43 9.28 -5.25
C ARG A 41 3.94 10.09 -4.06
N ARG A 42 3.04 10.60 -3.22
CA ARG A 42 3.40 11.47 -2.11
C ARG A 42 3.70 10.71 -0.84
N TRP A 43 3.21 9.51 -0.70
CA TRP A 43 3.37 8.77 0.54
C TRP A 43 3.95 7.37 0.40
N LEU A 44 3.67 6.67 -0.70
CA LEU A 44 4.12 5.28 -0.89
C LEU A 44 5.56 5.26 -1.39
N LEU A 45 6.48 5.75 -0.57
CA LEU A 45 7.89 5.94 -0.93
C LEU A 45 8.84 5.05 -0.14
N GLY A 46 8.34 4.27 0.83
CA GLY A 46 9.18 3.48 1.72
C GLY A 46 10.05 4.34 2.63
N PRO A 47 11.27 3.89 2.97
CA PRO A 47 12.17 4.67 3.81
C PRO A 47 12.63 5.96 3.12
N PRO A 48 13.17 6.94 3.88
CA PRO A 48 13.72 8.16 3.28
C PRO A 48 14.79 7.85 2.23
N GLY A 49 14.87 8.70 1.20
CA GLY A 49 15.86 8.58 0.13
C GLY A 49 15.37 7.85 -1.12
N TRP A 50 14.08 7.59 -1.22
CA TRP A 50 13.47 6.98 -2.41
C TRP A 50 12.48 7.92 -3.07
N SER A 51 12.43 7.87 -4.39
CA SER A 51 11.42 8.54 -5.21
C SER A 51 10.61 7.51 -5.99
N MET A 52 9.51 7.94 -6.60
CA MET A 52 8.64 7.06 -7.40
C MET A 52 8.53 7.61 -8.83
N PRO A 53 9.48 7.28 -9.74
CA PRO A 53 9.45 7.76 -11.11
C PRO A 53 8.27 7.22 -11.92
N VAL A 54 7.73 6.04 -11.58
CA VAL A 54 6.56 5.48 -12.25
C VAL A 54 5.48 5.17 -11.22
N CYS A 55 4.28 5.68 -11.47
CA CYS A 55 3.08 5.36 -10.71
C CYS A 55 1.89 5.39 -11.67
N GLU A 56 1.46 4.23 -12.10
CA GLU A 56 0.37 4.05 -13.06
C GLU A 56 -0.70 3.15 -12.45
N ILE A 57 -1.96 3.58 -12.51
CA ILE A 57 -3.08 2.83 -11.96
C ILE A 57 -4.24 2.91 -12.95
N ASP A 58 -4.62 1.75 -13.48
CA ASP A 58 -5.85 1.59 -14.27
C ASP A 58 -6.91 0.97 -13.33
N LEU A 59 -7.66 1.84 -12.65
CA LEU A 59 -8.55 1.44 -11.55
C LEU A 59 -9.86 0.84 -12.09
N ARG A 60 -9.77 -0.40 -12.56
CA ARG A 60 -10.90 -1.22 -13.00
C ARG A 60 -10.55 -2.69 -12.82
N VAL A 61 -11.55 -3.53 -12.72
CA VAL A 61 -11.34 -4.98 -12.68
C VAL A 61 -10.60 -5.41 -13.97
N ALA A 62 -9.56 -6.22 -13.82
CA ALA A 62 -8.61 -6.61 -14.85
C ALA A 62 -7.68 -5.48 -15.33
N GLY A 63 -7.81 -4.25 -14.82
CA GLY A 63 -6.84 -3.20 -15.03
C GLY A 63 -5.56 -3.46 -14.25
N SER A 64 -4.46 -2.85 -14.68
CA SER A 64 -3.16 -3.06 -14.07
C SER A 64 -2.68 -1.84 -13.30
N TYR A 65 -1.75 -2.07 -12.39
CA TYR A 65 -0.99 -1.00 -11.75
C TYR A 65 0.50 -1.27 -11.88
N ARG A 66 1.30 -0.19 -11.85
CA ARG A 66 2.75 -0.25 -11.96
C ARG A 66 3.38 0.81 -11.07
N TYR A 67 4.22 0.39 -10.16
CA TYR A 67 5.03 1.28 -9.32
C TYR A 67 6.50 0.99 -9.53
N VAL A 68 7.30 2.04 -9.69
CA VAL A 68 8.76 1.92 -9.72
C VAL A 68 9.32 2.93 -8.73
N TRP A 69 10.15 2.45 -7.83
CA TRP A 69 10.89 3.28 -6.88
C TRP A 69 12.35 3.37 -7.29
N ARG A 70 12.94 4.51 -7.03
CA ARG A 70 14.34 4.76 -7.32
C ARG A 70 15.04 5.29 -6.09
N SER A 71 16.21 4.71 -5.77
CA SER A 71 17.06 5.20 -4.69
C SER A 71 17.78 6.46 -5.15
N GLU A 72 17.65 7.53 -4.39
CA GLU A 72 18.36 8.79 -4.66
C GLU A 72 19.86 8.67 -4.37
N LYS A 73 20.26 7.67 -3.59
CA LYS A 73 21.65 7.45 -3.19
C LYS A 73 22.48 6.86 -4.33
N ASP A 74 22.00 5.85 -5.01
CA ASP A 74 22.76 5.08 -6.00
C ASP A 74 22.02 4.86 -7.33
N GLY A 75 20.79 5.35 -7.46
CA GLY A 75 20.00 5.20 -8.67
C GLY A 75 19.39 3.81 -8.87
N SER A 76 19.57 2.89 -7.93
CA SER A 76 18.97 1.56 -8.04
C SER A 76 17.45 1.66 -8.06
N GLN A 77 16.80 0.72 -8.75
CA GLN A 77 15.35 0.73 -8.91
C GLN A 77 14.74 -0.56 -8.40
N MET A 78 13.51 -0.45 -7.89
CA MET A 78 12.69 -1.57 -7.50
C MET A 78 11.31 -1.36 -8.11
N GLY A 79 10.77 -2.36 -8.77
CA GLY A 79 9.45 -2.26 -9.40
C GLY A 79 8.50 -3.32 -8.89
N ILE A 80 7.21 -2.95 -8.88
CA ILE A 80 6.11 -3.83 -8.54
C ILE A 80 5.00 -3.65 -9.57
N ARG A 81 4.29 -4.72 -9.87
CA ARG A 81 3.15 -4.72 -10.79
C ARG A 81 2.08 -5.68 -10.32
N GLY A 82 0.86 -5.42 -10.76
CA GLY A 82 -0.26 -6.29 -10.46
C GLY A 82 -1.48 -5.99 -11.29
N VAL A 83 -2.53 -6.77 -11.04
CA VAL A 83 -3.81 -6.67 -11.72
C VAL A 83 -4.91 -6.64 -10.67
N PHE A 84 -5.87 -5.72 -10.83
CA PHE A 84 -7.03 -5.65 -9.94
C PHE A 84 -7.99 -6.81 -10.23
N ARG A 85 -8.36 -7.53 -9.16
CA ARG A 85 -9.30 -8.64 -9.20
C ARG A 85 -10.69 -8.23 -8.73
N GLU A 86 -10.76 -7.30 -7.78
CA GLU A 86 -12.00 -6.83 -7.20
C GLU A 86 -11.84 -5.36 -6.81
N ILE A 87 -12.86 -4.55 -7.11
CA ILE A 87 -12.90 -3.15 -6.70
C ILE A 87 -14.33 -2.87 -6.22
N THR A 88 -14.46 -2.64 -4.91
CA THR A 88 -15.68 -2.11 -4.31
C THR A 88 -15.35 -0.72 -3.80
N PRO A 89 -15.73 0.35 -4.54
CA PRO A 89 -15.30 1.70 -4.22
C PRO A 89 -15.52 2.07 -2.77
N VAL A 90 -14.53 2.70 -2.20
CA VAL A 90 -14.29 3.14 -0.84
C VAL A 90 -14.29 2.04 0.22
N GLU A 91 -14.56 0.77 -0.14
CA GLU A 91 -14.67 -0.34 0.82
C GLU A 91 -13.56 -1.37 0.70
N ARG A 92 -13.22 -1.80 -0.54
CA ARG A 92 -12.37 -2.97 -0.72
C ARG A 92 -11.65 -2.97 -2.07
N LEU A 93 -10.39 -3.38 -2.05
CA LEU A 93 -9.57 -3.65 -3.23
C LEU A 93 -8.93 -5.02 -3.10
N VAL A 94 -8.93 -5.79 -4.18
CA VAL A 94 -8.15 -7.02 -4.27
C VAL A 94 -7.29 -6.94 -5.52
N ALA A 95 -5.98 -7.11 -5.38
CA ALA A 95 -5.04 -7.01 -6.48
C ALA A 95 -3.90 -8.02 -6.32
N THR A 96 -3.35 -8.47 -7.43
CA THR A 96 -2.13 -9.27 -7.42
C THR A 96 -0.91 -8.37 -7.20
N GLU A 97 0.19 -8.96 -6.74
CA GLU A 97 1.44 -8.25 -6.50
C GLU A 97 2.62 -9.12 -6.93
N ARG A 98 3.47 -8.55 -7.78
CA ARG A 98 4.70 -9.21 -8.23
C ARG A 98 5.81 -8.18 -8.38
N PHE A 99 6.96 -8.46 -7.73
CA PHE A 99 8.16 -7.65 -7.90
C PHE A 99 8.87 -8.02 -9.21
N ASP A 100 9.54 -7.03 -9.85
CA ASP A 100 10.27 -7.26 -11.10
C ASP A 100 11.42 -8.25 -10.89
N ASP A 101 12.21 -8.02 -9.84
CA ASP A 101 13.26 -8.95 -9.41
C ASP A 101 12.70 -9.76 -8.25
N ALA A 102 12.02 -10.83 -8.57
CA ALA A 102 11.30 -11.64 -7.58
C ALA A 102 12.28 -12.24 -6.57
N TRP A 103 12.24 -11.73 -5.35
CA TRP A 103 13.05 -12.22 -4.23
C TRP A 103 12.32 -13.25 -3.37
N TYR A 104 11.08 -13.54 -3.76
CA TYR A 104 10.32 -14.70 -3.28
C TYR A 104 9.58 -15.33 -4.46
N PRO A 105 9.34 -16.65 -4.43
CA PRO A 105 8.65 -17.30 -5.54
C PRO A 105 7.17 -16.96 -5.58
N GLY A 106 6.64 -16.83 -6.78
CA GLY A 106 5.21 -16.69 -7.02
C GLY A 106 4.70 -15.27 -6.98
N GLU A 107 3.40 -15.17 -6.92
CA GLU A 107 2.63 -13.93 -6.93
C GLU A 107 1.85 -13.81 -5.62
N ALA A 108 1.84 -12.63 -5.02
CA ALA A 108 1.04 -12.38 -3.83
C ALA A 108 -0.33 -11.82 -4.21
N LEU A 109 -1.31 -11.98 -3.33
CA LEU A 109 -2.64 -11.40 -3.47
C LEU A 109 -2.89 -10.45 -2.30
N ASP A 110 -3.09 -9.18 -2.63
CA ASP A 110 -3.30 -8.12 -1.64
C ASP A 110 -4.79 -7.80 -1.54
N THR A 111 -5.33 -7.90 -0.35
CA THR A 111 -6.70 -7.48 -0.04
C THR A 111 -6.64 -6.28 0.89
N THR A 112 -7.15 -5.14 0.44
CA THR A 112 -7.20 -3.91 1.25
C THR A 112 -8.65 -3.60 1.59
N VAL A 113 -8.93 -3.43 2.87
CA VAL A 113 -10.26 -3.09 3.39
C VAL A 113 -10.18 -1.74 4.09
N PHE A 114 -11.18 -0.89 3.82
CA PHE A 114 -11.30 0.45 4.40
C PHE A 114 -12.56 0.50 5.24
N GLU A 115 -12.41 0.65 6.54
CA GLU A 115 -13.52 0.69 7.48
C GLU A 115 -13.54 2.03 8.20
N GLU A 116 -14.66 2.73 8.13
CA GLU A 116 -14.79 4.05 8.76
C GLU A 116 -15.73 3.97 9.97
N ARG A 117 -15.29 4.65 11.03
CA ARG A 117 -16.09 4.79 12.24
C ARG A 117 -15.82 6.18 12.83
N ARG A 118 -16.85 7.03 12.87
CA ARG A 118 -16.76 8.40 13.44
C ARG A 118 -15.68 9.26 12.76
N GLY A 119 -15.56 9.17 11.43
CA GLY A 119 -14.58 9.96 10.68
C GLY A 119 -13.16 9.43 10.73
N ILE A 120 -12.92 8.29 11.39
CA ILE A 120 -11.62 7.63 11.44
C ILE A 120 -11.69 6.38 10.58
N THR A 121 -10.74 6.23 9.67
CA THR A 121 -10.68 5.08 8.76
C THR A 121 -9.56 4.15 9.19
N ARG A 122 -9.91 2.86 9.37
CA ARG A 122 -8.93 1.78 9.51
C ARG A 122 -8.70 1.14 8.16
N THR A 123 -7.44 1.13 7.73
CA THR A 123 -7.03 0.32 6.58
C THR A 123 -6.45 -1.00 7.07
N THR A 124 -6.84 -2.08 6.43
CA THR A 124 -6.28 -3.41 6.71
C THR A 124 -5.88 -4.03 5.38
N ILE A 125 -4.58 -4.29 5.20
CA ILE A 125 -4.05 -4.97 4.03
C ILE A 125 -3.66 -6.37 4.46
N THR A 126 -4.23 -7.38 3.79
CA THR A 126 -3.85 -8.78 3.98
C THR A 126 -3.14 -9.23 2.72
N ILE A 127 -1.89 -9.64 2.86
CA ILE A 127 -1.06 -10.11 1.74
C ILE A 127 -0.95 -11.62 1.84
N LEU A 128 -1.49 -12.32 0.86
CA LEU A 128 -1.45 -13.78 0.77
C LEU A 128 -0.34 -14.20 -0.19
N TYR A 129 0.69 -14.86 0.35
CA TYR A 129 1.80 -15.42 -0.43
C TYR A 129 1.50 -16.85 -0.83
N GLU A 130 2.22 -17.37 -1.85
CA GLU A 130 2.02 -18.73 -2.33
C GLU A 130 2.59 -19.80 -1.39
N SER A 131 3.47 -19.41 -0.47
CA SER A 131 4.08 -20.33 0.49
C SER A 131 4.45 -19.63 1.78
N GLN A 132 4.67 -20.40 2.83
CA GLN A 132 5.18 -19.90 4.10
C GLN A 132 6.60 -19.32 3.91
N GLU A 133 7.42 -19.96 3.08
CA GLU A 133 8.77 -19.48 2.79
C GLU A 133 8.74 -18.09 2.14
N ALA A 134 7.87 -17.87 1.15
CA ALA A 134 7.70 -16.57 0.51
C ALA A 134 7.24 -15.52 1.54
N ARG A 135 6.26 -15.86 2.38
CA ARG A 135 5.79 -15.01 3.47
C ARG A 135 6.92 -14.62 4.42
N ASP A 136 7.71 -15.60 4.85
CA ASP A 136 8.82 -15.37 5.79
C ASP A 136 9.91 -14.51 5.17
N THR A 137 10.23 -14.72 3.89
CA THR A 137 11.18 -13.89 3.14
C THR A 137 10.71 -12.44 3.08
N ALA A 138 9.45 -12.23 2.75
CA ALA A 138 8.84 -10.90 2.72
C ALA A 138 8.88 -10.23 4.09
N ARG A 139 8.56 -10.97 5.14
CA ARG A 139 8.55 -10.47 6.52
C ARG A 139 9.93 -9.97 6.96
N ARG A 140 11.00 -10.59 6.46
CA ARG A 140 12.39 -10.22 6.78
C ARG A 140 12.94 -9.10 5.90
N SER A 141 12.19 -8.62 4.91
CA SER A 141 12.69 -7.67 3.90
C SER A 141 12.78 -6.22 4.35
N GLY A 142 12.31 -5.90 5.56
CA GLY A 142 12.20 -4.52 6.00
C GLY A 142 10.90 -3.84 5.59
N MET A 143 9.91 -4.61 5.09
CA MET A 143 8.62 -4.08 4.67
C MET A 143 7.88 -3.35 5.79
N GLU A 144 8.04 -3.79 7.03
CA GLU A 144 7.40 -3.17 8.18
C GLU A 144 7.82 -1.71 8.34
N GLN A 145 9.11 -1.44 8.31
CA GLN A 145 9.66 -0.09 8.42
C GLN A 145 9.25 0.77 7.22
N GLY A 146 9.28 0.21 6.02
CA GLY A 146 8.88 0.93 4.81
C GLY A 146 7.41 1.30 4.81
N MET A 147 6.53 0.39 5.19
CA MET A 147 5.09 0.65 5.27
C MET A 147 4.77 1.65 6.38
N ALA A 148 5.38 1.51 7.55
CA ALA A 148 5.19 2.45 8.64
C ALA A 148 5.60 3.88 8.24
N ALA A 149 6.75 4.03 7.59
CA ALA A 149 7.21 5.33 7.10
C ALA A 149 6.27 5.91 6.05
N GLY A 150 5.75 5.09 5.15
CA GLY A 150 4.78 5.51 4.15
C GLY A 150 3.48 6.01 4.79
N TYR A 151 2.95 5.26 5.75
CA TYR A 151 1.73 5.64 6.45
C TYR A 151 1.91 6.92 7.30
N ASP A 152 3.09 7.11 7.87
CA ASP A 152 3.40 8.37 8.58
C ASP A 152 3.34 9.57 7.63
N ARG A 153 3.83 9.42 6.40
CA ARG A 153 3.70 10.47 5.37
C ARG A 153 2.25 10.68 4.96
N LEU A 154 1.51 9.60 4.74
CA LEU A 154 0.10 9.67 4.36
C LEU A 154 -0.70 10.47 5.39
N GLU A 155 -0.43 10.24 6.66
CA GLU A 155 -1.10 10.93 7.76
C GLU A 155 -0.83 12.45 7.75
N THR A 156 0.27 12.89 7.15
CA THR A 156 0.64 14.30 7.06
C THR A 156 0.09 15.00 5.83
N LEU A 157 -0.52 14.27 4.87
CA LEU A 157 -1.06 14.90 3.67
C LEU A 157 -2.26 15.77 4.03
N PRO A 158 -2.29 17.03 3.55
CA PRO A 158 -3.45 17.89 3.77
C PRO A 158 -4.70 17.33 3.09
N PRO A 159 -5.88 17.50 3.67
CA PRO A 159 -7.15 17.06 3.06
C PRO A 159 -7.38 17.63 1.65
N THR A 160 -6.78 18.77 1.32
CA THR A 160 -6.88 19.42 0.02
C THR A 160 -6.22 18.63 -1.13
N PHE A 161 -5.39 17.63 -0.82
CA PHE A 161 -4.79 16.78 -1.85
C PHE A 161 -5.71 15.67 -2.35
N THR A 162 -6.92 15.56 -1.83
CA THR A 162 -7.86 14.51 -2.18
C THR A 162 -8.71 14.82 -3.41
N GLY A 163 -8.38 15.89 -4.15
CA GLY A 163 -9.05 16.21 -5.41
C GLY A 163 -10.39 16.89 -5.26
N GLU A 164 -10.77 17.30 -4.06
CA GLU A 164 -11.94 18.12 -3.88
C GLU A 164 -11.62 19.56 -4.31
N PRO A 165 -12.50 20.19 -5.12
CA PRO A 165 -12.30 21.58 -5.49
C PRO A 165 -12.39 22.45 -4.24
N THR A 166 -11.42 23.31 -4.06
CA THR A 166 -11.43 24.36 -3.03
C THR A 166 -12.40 25.46 -3.41
#